data_df754242aea082e999e8474138b7c853
#
_entry.id   df754242aea082e999e8474138b7c853
#
_cell.length_a   1.000
_cell.length_b   1.000
_cell.length_c   1.000
_cell.angle_alpha   90.00
_cell.angle_beta   90.00
_cell.angle_gamma   90.00
#
_symmetry.space_group_name_H-M   'P 1'
#
loop_
_entity.id
_entity.type
_entity.pdbx_description
1 polymer ?
#
loop_
_entity_poly.entity_id
_entity_poly.type
_entity_poly.pdbx_seq_one_letter_code
_entity_poly.pdbx_strand_id
1 'polypeptide(L)'
;VLFVQNIFAQKNLLTNFPNGFTPEEVGSRLAYRFVNSKHALYVGKWIGYYETFTHSAAFEYAVMTKKDRLAKLVQDKFDCLLTKEKQYLPPKNHVDLNTFGSLPLKLYKVTKKKCYFDLGMSYADSQWEVPADAKPKQKEWADKGYTWQTRLWIDDMYMIPILQIEAYKATKDSKYIDRAAKEMVLYLNELQRPNGLFYHAPDVPFYWGRGNGWIAAGMAELLQYLPKKHKDRPRILQGYLTMMNSLKDFQNSRGIWNQLIDQPDCWAETSGSA
;
A
#
# COMPACT_ATOMS: atom_id res chain seq x y z
N VAL A 1 -2.67 27.46 -4.47
CA VAL A 1 -2.06 28.04 -5.69
C VAL A 1 -0.55 27.79 -5.73
N LEU A 2 0.15 27.74 -4.59
CA LEU A 2 1.61 27.50 -4.52
C LEU A 2 2.05 26.05 -4.82
N PHE A 3 1.17 25.06 -4.67
CA PHE A 3 1.49 23.65 -4.94
C PHE A 3 1.55 23.28 -6.42
N VAL A 4 0.84 24.03 -7.29
CA VAL A 4 0.83 23.74 -8.73
C VAL A 4 2.10 24.24 -9.41
N GLN A 5 2.72 25.32 -8.93
CA GLN A 5 3.94 25.84 -9.53
C GLN A 5 5.17 24.96 -9.26
N ASN A 6 5.24 24.24 -8.11
CA ASN A 6 6.35 23.34 -7.82
C ASN A 6 6.34 22.04 -8.65
N ILE A 7 5.17 21.58 -9.12
CA ILE A 7 5.09 20.40 -10.00
C ILE A 7 5.70 20.68 -11.38
N PHE A 8 5.60 21.92 -11.88
CA PHE A 8 6.22 22.31 -13.15
C PHE A 8 7.74 22.54 -13.06
N ALA A 9 8.25 22.96 -11.90
CA ALA A 9 9.70 23.11 -11.69
C ALA A 9 10.43 21.76 -11.61
N GLN A 10 9.81 20.71 -11.06
CA GLN A 10 10.37 19.35 -11.02
C GLN A 10 10.47 18.68 -12.39
N LYS A 11 9.68 19.10 -13.38
CA LYS A 11 9.71 18.49 -14.73
C LYS A 11 11.08 18.64 -15.41
N ASN A 12 11.88 19.62 -15.03
CA ASN A 12 13.21 19.85 -15.60
C ASN A 12 14.35 19.15 -14.84
N LEU A 13 14.09 18.62 -13.63
CA LEU A 13 15.10 17.92 -12.81
C LEU A 13 15.22 16.42 -13.14
N LEU A 14 14.27 15.86 -13.90
CA LEU A 14 14.21 14.43 -14.21
C LEU A 14 14.45 14.13 -15.70
N THR A 15 15.32 14.87 -16.38
CA THR A 15 15.52 14.75 -17.83
C THR A 15 16.82 14.08 -18.25
N ASN A 16 17.83 13.96 -17.39
CA ASN A 16 19.15 13.41 -17.75
C ASN A 16 19.35 12.00 -17.18
N PHE A 17 18.53 11.06 -17.60
CA PHE A 17 18.74 9.66 -17.25
C PHE A 17 19.79 9.02 -18.19
N PRO A 18 20.67 8.16 -17.68
CA PRO A 18 21.49 7.31 -18.50
C PRO A 18 20.65 6.45 -19.44
N ASN A 19 21.18 6.08 -20.60
CA ASN A 19 20.49 5.18 -21.54
C ASN A 19 20.06 3.89 -20.84
N GLY A 20 18.81 3.50 -20.99
CA GLY A 20 18.22 2.32 -20.36
C GLY A 20 17.73 2.55 -18.91
N PHE A 21 17.82 3.77 -18.38
CA PHE A 21 17.45 4.08 -16.99
C PHE A 21 16.35 5.15 -16.86
N THR A 22 15.70 5.52 -17.93
CA THR A 22 14.50 6.34 -17.82
C THR A 22 13.43 5.58 -17.03
N PRO A 23 12.52 6.27 -16.31
CA PRO A 23 11.40 5.63 -15.62
C PRO A 23 10.57 4.71 -16.53
N GLU A 24 10.40 5.11 -17.80
CA GLU A 24 9.68 4.28 -18.78
C GLU A 24 10.43 2.99 -19.13
N GLU A 25 11.73 3.06 -19.38
CA GLU A 25 12.56 1.88 -19.71
C GLU A 25 12.66 0.92 -18.52
N VAL A 26 12.89 1.45 -17.32
CA VAL A 26 12.94 0.65 -16.08
C VAL A 26 11.59 0.01 -15.79
N GLY A 27 10.51 0.79 -15.80
CA GLY A 27 9.16 0.30 -15.58
C GLY A 27 8.76 -0.78 -16.59
N SER A 28 9.11 -0.59 -17.87
CA SER A 28 8.86 -1.57 -18.92
C SER A 28 9.58 -2.91 -18.65
N ARG A 29 10.89 -2.85 -18.36
CA ARG A 29 11.68 -4.05 -18.04
C ARG A 29 11.13 -4.81 -16.85
N LEU A 30 10.79 -4.09 -15.76
CA LEU A 30 10.24 -4.71 -14.55
C LEU A 30 8.89 -5.35 -14.81
N ALA A 31 7.97 -4.67 -15.51
CA ALA A 31 6.65 -5.20 -15.81
C ALA A 31 6.71 -6.43 -16.73
N TYR A 32 7.55 -6.41 -17.78
CA TYR A 32 7.75 -7.62 -18.64
C TYR A 32 8.42 -8.76 -17.88
N ARG A 33 9.41 -8.48 -17.01
CA ARG A 33 10.00 -9.49 -16.14
C ARG A 33 8.96 -10.12 -15.24
N PHE A 34 8.11 -9.31 -14.61
CA PHE A 34 7.02 -9.78 -13.74
C PHE A 34 6.06 -10.72 -14.49
N VAL A 35 5.60 -10.33 -15.68
CA VAL A 35 4.68 -11.14 -16.48
C VAL A 35 5.27 -12.52 -16.78
N ASN A 36 6.56 -12.59 -17.09
CA ASN A 36 7.25 -13.81 -17.49
C ASN A 36 7.79 -14.63 -16.30
N SER A 37 7.70 -14.13 -15.07
CA SER A 37 8.13 -14.85 -13.87
C SER A 37 7.04 -15.73 -13.29
N LYS A 38 7.43 -16.76 -12.53
CA LYS A 38 6.51 -17.51 -11.66
C LYS A 38 6.01 -16.60 -10.54
N HIS A 39 4.86 -16.96 -9.93
CA HIS A 39 4.40 -16.28 -8.74
C HIS A 39 5.39 -16.42 -7.58
N ALA A 40 5.66 -15.31 -6.89
CA ALA A 40 6.35 -15.31 -5.61
C ALA A 40 5.32 -15.58 -4.51
N LEU A 41 5.34 -16.77 -3.95
CA LEU A 41 4.31 -17.23 -3.01
C LEU A 41 4.70 -17.00 -1.56
N TYR A 42 3.78 -16.46 -0.76
CA TYR A 42 3.90 -16.37 0.69
C TYR A 42 3.91 -17.79 1.28
N VAL A 43 4.98 -18.10 2.02
CA VAL A 43 5.26 -19.44 2.58
C VAL A 43 5.09 -20.58 1.55
N GLY A 44 5.35 -20.30 0.27
CA GLY A 44 5.22 -21.28 -0.82
C GLY A 44 3.79 -21.69 -1.17
N LYS A 45 2.77 -20.98 -0.70
CA LYS A 45 1.37 -21.41 -0.82
C LYS A 45 0.45 -20.39 -1.48
N TRP A 46 0.54 -19.10 -1.11
CA TRP A 46 -0.46 -18.10 -1.50
C TRP A 46 0.17 -16.83 -2.03
N ILE A 47 -0.56 -16.11 -2.85
CA ILE A 47 -0.19 -14.76 -3.27
C ILE A 47 -0.08 -13.87 -2.01
N GLY A 48 1.11 -13.34 -1.75
CA GLY A 48 1.36 -12.40 -0.64
C GLY A 48 1.29 -10.94 -1.10
N TYR A 49 1.45 -10.00 -0.15
CA TYR A 49 1.39 -8.56 -0.43
C TYR A 49 2.42 -8.11 -1.48
N TYR A 50 3.63 -8.64 -1.44
CA TYR A 50 4.69 -8.27 -2.37
C TYR A 50 4.37 -8.65 -3.82
N GLU A 51 3.75 -9.82 -4.06
CA GLU A 51 3.27 -10.21 -5.39
C GLU A 51 2.07 -9.35 -5.80
N THR A 52 1.14 -9.09 -4.88
CA THR A 52 -0.05 -8.25 -5.09
C THR A 52 0.35 -6.84 -5.54
N PHE A 53 1.32 -6.22 -4.84
CA PHE A 53 1.75 -4.86 -5.17
C PHE A 53 2.58 -4.80 -6.44
N THR A 54 3.44 -5.80 -6.69
CA THR A 54 4.17 -5.90 -7.96
C THR A 54 3.22 -6.06 -9.14
N HIS A 55 2.19 -6.89 -9.00
CA HIS A 55 1.15 -7.08 -10.01
C HIS A 55 0.38 -5.78 -10.27
N SER A 56 -0.04 -5.11 -9.19
CA SER A 56 -0.73 -3.82 -9.27
C SER A 56 0.11 -2.77 -9.98
N ALA A 57 1.39 -2.63 -9.59
CA ALA A 57 2.31 -1.68 -10.19
C ALA A 57 2.55 -1.96 -11.68
N ALA A 58 2.72 -3.23 -12.07
CA ALA A 58 2.88 -3.61 -13.48
C ALA A 58 1.63 -3.27 -14.30
N PHE A 59 0.43 -3.50 -13.74
CA PHE A 59 -0.83 -3.16 -14.41
C PHE A 59 -1.02 -1.65 -14.54
N GLU A 60 -0.84 -0.90 -13.45
CA GLU A 60 -0.97 0.55 -13.43
C GLU A 60 0.05 1.22 -14.37
N TYR A 61 1.30 0.74 -14.37
CA TYR A 61 2.31 1.19 -15.32
C TYR A 61 1.86 0.99 -16.77
N ALA A 62 1.38 -0.21 -17.12
CA ALA A 62 0.95 -0.52 -18.48
C ALA A 62 -0.22 0.36 -18.93
N VAL A 63 -1.20 0.59 -18.05
CA VAL A 63 -2.36 1.46 -18.31
C VAL A 63 -1.92 2.93 -18.45
N MET A 64 -1.11 3.42 -17.53
CA MET A 64 -0.64 4.82 -17.52
C MET A 64 0.20 5.15 -18.76
N THR A 65 1.02 4.21 -19.22
CA THR A 65 1.88 4.37 -20.40
C THR A 65 1.21 3.93 -21.70
N LYS A 66 -0.09 3.56 -21.65
CA LYS A 66 -0.90 3.13 -22.81
C LYS A 66 -0.29 1.94 -23.56
N LYS A 67 0.33 1.01 -22.82
CA LYS A 67 0.91 -0.23 -23.37
C LYS A 67 -0.13 -1.35 -23.31
N ASP A 68 -1.15 -1.31 -24.18
CA ASP A 68 -2.32 -2.20 -24.14
C ASP A 68 -1.94 -3.68 -24.16
N ARG A 69 -0.94 -4.07 -24.97
CA ARG A 69 -0.45 -5.45 -24.99
C ARG A 69 0.10 -5.88 -23.63
N LEU A 70 0.86 -5.02 -22.96
CA LEU A 70 1.40 -5.31 -21.63
C LEU A 70 0.28 -5.38 -20.58
N ALA A 71 -0.67 -4.44 -20.62
CA ALA A 71 -1.83 -4.45 -19.74
C ALA A 71 -2.62 -5.76 -19.87
N LYS A 72 -2.82 -6.25 -21.10
CA LYS A 72 -3.47 -7.54 -21.37
C LYS A 72 -2.67 -8.71 -20.80
N LEU A 73 -1.36 -8.76 -20.97
CA LEU A 73 -0.51 -9.83 -20.43
C LEU A 73 -0.54 -9.86 -18.89
N VAL A 74 -0.50 -8.69 -18.26
CA VAL A 74 -0.61 -8.58 -16.79
C VAL A 74 -2.00 -9.03 -16.32
N GLN A 75 -3.06 -8.66 -17.03
CA GLN A 75 -4.41 -9.13 -16.73
C GLN A 75 -4.54 -10.65 -16.92
N ASP A 76 -3.99 -11.22 -17.99
CA ASP A 76 -4.02 -12.67 -18.25
C ASP A 76 -3.32 -13.47 -17.15
N LYS A 77 -2.20 -12.94 -16.63
CA LYS A 77 -1.53 -13.53 -15.46
C LYS A 77 -2.46 -13.55 -14.23
N PHE A 78 -3.25 -12.50 -14.01
CA PHE A 78 -4.27 -12.48 -12.95
C PHE A 78 -5.41 -13.49 -13.22
N ASP A 79 -5.88 -13.57 -14.47
CA ASP A 79 -6.98 -14.46 -14.84
C ASP A 79 -6.63 -15.95 -14.62
N CYS A 80 -5.33 -16.30 -14.63
CA CYS A 80 -4.89 -17.63 -14.21
C CYS A 80 -5.24 -17.96 -12.76
N LEU A 81 -5.18 -16.98 -11.85
CA LEU A 81 -5.59 -17.16 -10.44
C LEU A 81 -7.09 -17.41 -10.29
N LEU A 82 -7.91 -17.01 -11.26
CA LEU A 82 -9.36 -17.29 -11.24
C LEU A 82 -9.72 -18.65 -11.86
N THR A 83 -8.77 -19.30 -12.51
CA THR A 83 -8.99 -20.52 -13.29
C THR A 83 -8.09 -21.67 -12.83
N LYS A 84 -6.96 -21.84 -13.45
CA LYS A 84 -6.04 -22.99 -13.27
C LYS A 84 -5.14 -22.89 -12.03
N GLU A 85 -5.03 -21.71 -11.39
CA GLU A 85 -4.13 -21.42 -10.27
C GLU A 85 -4.88 -20.96 -9.02
N LYS A 86 -6.17 -21.34 -8.89
CA LYS A 86 -7.04 -20.98 -7.75
C LYS A 86 -6.46 -21.36 -6.38
N GLN A 87 -5.62 -22.38 -6.33
CA GLN A 87 -4.97 -22.82 -5.09
C GLN A 87 -4.02 -21.77 -4.50
N TYR A 88 -3.60 -20.77 -5.28
CA TYR A 88 -2.74 -19.68 -4.81
C TYR A 88 -3.51 -18.47 -4.28
N LEU A 89 -4.85 -18.48 -4.39
CA LEU A 89 -5.66 -17.41 -3.79
C LEU A 89 -5.47 -17.41 -2.27
N PRO A 90 -5.13 -16.26 -1.68
CA PRO A 90 -4.86 -16.20 -0.26
C PRO A 90 -6.13 -16.32 0.58
N PRO A 91 -6.05 -16.93 1.78
CA PRO A 91 -7.14 -16.89 2.74
C PRO A 91 -7.34 -15.46 3.27
N LYS A 92 -8.56 -15.17 3.76
CA LYS A 92 -8.97 -13.84 4.24
C LYS A 92 -8.74 -13.67 5.76
N ASN A 93 -7.70 -14.24 6.30
CA ASN A 93 -7.46 -14.36 7.74
C ASN A 93 -6.20 -13.64 8.24
N HIS A 94 -5.54 -12.89 7.36
CA HIS A 94 -4.31 -12.18 7.72
C HIS A 94 -4.19 -10.89 6.92
N VAL A 95 -3.78 -9.81 7.56
CA VAL A 95 -3.70 -8.48 6.96
C VAL A 95 -2.85 -8.45 5.69
N ASP A 96 -1.68 -9.11 5.69
CA ASP A 96 -0.77 -9.15 4.55
C ASP A 96 -1.33 -9.95 3.37
N LEU A 97 -2.22 -10.88 3.62
CA LEU A 97 -2.90 -11.70 2.60
C LEU A 97 -4.16 -11.00 2.09
N ASN A 98 -4.89 -10.30 2.95
CA ASN A 98 -6.08 -9.55 2.57
C ASN A 98 -5.81 -8.42 1.58
N THR A 99 -4.59 -7.86 1.57
CA THR A 99 -4.18 -6.86 0.56
C THR A 99 -4.45 -7.32 -0.87
N PHE A 100 -4.47 -8.63 -1.11
CA PHE A 100 -4.77 -9.23 -2.41
C PHE A 100 -6.05 -8.66 -3.03
N GLY A 101 -7.09 -8.38 -2.22
CA GLY A 101 -8.33 -7.82 -2.69
C GLY A 101 -8.22 -6.45 -3.39
N SER A 102 -7.16 -5.70 -3.13
CA SER A 102 -6.91 -4.43 -3.80
C SER A 102 -6.62 -4.58 -5.29
N LEU A 103 -5.94 -5.65 -5.68
CA LEU A 103 -5.57 -5.92 -7.08
C LEU A 103 -6.79 -6.16 -7.99
N PRO A 104 -7.74 -7.07 -7.69
CA PRO A 104 -8.92 -7.22 -8.52
C PRO A 104 -9.79 -5.96 -8.56
N LEU A 105 -9.84 -5.13 -7.50
CA LEU A 105 -10.54 -3.84 -7.56
C LEU A 105 -9.88 -2.85 -8.52
N LYS A 106 -8.56 -2.81 -8.57
CA LYS A 106 -7.81 -2.02 -9.56
C LYS A 106 -8.07 -2.50 -10.99
N LEU A 107 -8.08 -3.81 -11.22
CA LEU A 107 -8.45 -4.40 -12.51
C LEU A 107 -9.90 -4.08 -12.89
N TYR A 108 -10.84 -4.16 -11.93
CA TYR A 108 -12.24 -3.77 -12.15
C TYR A 108 -12.39 -2.31 -12.57
N LYS A 109 -11.62 -1.41 -12.00
CA LYS A 109 -11.68 0.02 -12.36
C LYS A 109 -11.50 0.26 -13.86
N VAL A 110 -10.64 -0.51 -14.51
CA VAL A 110 -10.32 -0.42 -15.94
C VAL A 110 -11.24 -1.30 -16.79
N THR A 111 -11.42 -2.56 -16.40
CA THR A 111 -12.07 -3.58 -17.23
C THR A 111 -13.59 -3.68 -17.05
N LYS A 112 -14.11 -3.22 -15.90
CA LYS A 112 -15.53 -3.37 -15.47
C LYS A 112 -16.03 -4.81 -15.34
N LYS A 113 -15.12 -5.79 -15.30
CA LYS A 113 -15.50 -7.20 -15.11
C LYS A 113 -16.03 -7.44 -13.70
N LYS A 114 -17.30 -7.87 -13.58
CA LYS A 114 -17.97 -8.11 -12.29
C LYS A 114 -17.23 -9.11 -11.41
N CYS A 115 -16.62 -10.15 -11.96
CA CYS A 115 -15.88 -11.14 -11.19
C CYS A 115 -14.70 -10.53 -10.41
N TYR A 116 -14.04 -9.49 -10.93
CA TYR A 116 -12.99 -8.77 -10.21
C TYR A 116 -13.58 -7.94 -9.07
N PHE A 117 -14.72 -7.28 -9.32
CA PHE A 117 -15.43 -6.55 -8.28
C PHE A 117 -15.81 -7.46 -7.11
N ASP A 118 -16.54 -8.55 -7.41
CA ASP A 118 -17.04 -9.48 -6.40
C ASP A 118 -15.88 -10.08 -5.57
N LEU A 119 -14.80 -10.48 -6.25
CA LEU A 119 -13.61 -11.01 -5.57
C LEU A 119 -12.98 -9.96 -4.65
N GLY A 120 -12.70 -8.77 -5.16
CA GLY A 120 -12.04 -7.74 -4.37
C GLY A 120 -12.89 -7.28 -3.18
N MET A 121 -14.20 -7.09 -3.39
CA MET A 121 -15.12 -6.72 -2.31
C MET A 121 -15.19 -7.80 -1.22
N SER A 122 -15.15 -9.07 -1.60
CA SER A 122 -15.14 -10.16 -0.62
C SER A 122 -13.93 -10.13 0.34
N TYR A 123 -12.78 -9.60 -0.11
CA TYR A 123 -11.63 -9.34 0.76
C TYR A 123 -11.82 -8.07 1.59
N ALA A 124 -12.34 -6.98 1.00
CA ALA A 124 -12.54 -5.72 1.69
C ALA A 124 -13.53 -5.85 2.86
N ASP A 125 -14.64 -6.55 2.65
CA ASP A 125 -15.64 -6.77 3.69
C ASP A 125 -15.12 -7.72 4.78
N SER A 126 -14.37 -8.77 4.41
CA SER A 126 -13.81 -9.73 5.38
C SER A 126 -12.87 -9.10 6.42
N GLN A 127 -12.27 -7.93 6.15
CA GLN A 127 -11.47 -7.21 7.15
C GLN A 127 -12.32 -6.73 8.35
N TRP A 128 -13.63 -6.60 8.20
CA TRP A 128 -14.58 -6.19 9.26
C TRP A 128 -15.60 -7.28 9.63
N GLU A 129 -15.57 -8.43 8.98
CA GLU A 129 -16.38 -9.61 9.31
C GLU A 129 -15.61 -10.49 10.28
N VAL A 130 -15.93 -10.38 11.57
CA VAL A 130 -15.23 -11.11 12.64
C VAL A 130 -15.46 -12.60 12.49
N PRO A 131 -14.43 -13.44 12.31
CA PRO A 131 -14.60 -14.88 12.19
C PRO A 131 -15.05 -15.50 13.54
N ALA A 132 -15.77 -16.61 13.48
CA ALA A 132 -16.33 -17.25 14.66
C ALA A 132 -15.23 -17.68 15.67
N ASP A 133 -14.06 -18.07 15.16
CA ASP A 133 -12.87 -18.47 15.91
C ASP A 133 -11.92 -17.31 16.26
N ALA A 134 -12.36 -16.06 16.09
CA ALA A 134 -11.55 -14.89 16.41
C ALA A 134 -11.08 -14.91 17.87
N LYS A 135 -9.80 -14.58 18.07
CA LYS A 135 -9.17 -14.49 19.38
C LYS A 135 -9.75 -13.32 20.19
N PRO A 136 -9.67 -13.35 21.54
CA PRO A 136 -10.19 -12.26 22.39
C PRO A 136 -9.72 -10.87 21.97
N LYS A 137 -8.42 -10.70 21.67
CA LYS A 137 -7.86 -9.42 21.24
C LYS A 137 -8.42 -8.93 19.89
N GLN A 138 -8.70 -9.85 18.99
CA GLN A 138 -9.32 -9.52 17.68
C GLN A 138 -10.77 -9.06 17.86
N LYS A 139 -11.53 -9.70 18.75
CA LYS A 139 -12.89 -9.28 19.12
C LYS A 139 -12.88 -7.90 19.79
N GLU A 140 -11.94 -7.66 20.71
CA GLU A 140 -11.77 -6.35 21.34
C GLU A 140 -11.57 -5.21 20.32
N TRP A 141 -10.76 -5.42 19.27
CA TRP A 141 -10.60 -4.44 18.20
C TRP A 141 -11.89 -4.23 17.41
N ALA A 142 -12.55 -5.31 17.05
CA ALA A 142 -13.82 -5.24 16.31
C ALA A 142 -14.92 -4.52 17.12
N ASP A 143 -15.04 -4.77 18.42
CA ASP A 143 -16.00 -4.10 19.31
C ASP A 143 -15.76 -2.59 19.39
N LYS A 144 -14.49 -2.15 19.23
CA LYS A 144 -14.12 -0.74 19.10
C LYS A 144 -14.36 -0.18 17.69
N GLY A 145 -14.82 -1.01 16.74
CA GLY A 145 -15.09 -0.66 15.35
C GLY A 145 -13.85 -0.52 14.46
N TYR A 146 -12.73 -1.14 14.87
CA TYR A 146 -11.55 -1.37 14.05
C TYR A 146 -11.64 -2.70 13.31
N THR A 147 -10.69 -2.97 12.40
CA THR A 147 -10.63 -4.30 11.84
C THR A 147 -10.21 -5.34 12.91
N TRP A 148 -10.80 -6.53 12.87
CA TRP A 148 -10.38 -7.63 13.74
C TRP A 148 -8.92 -8.07 13.46
N GLN A 149 -8.35 -7.66 12.32
CA GLN A 149 -6.98 -7.95 11.93
C GLN A 149 -5.94 -6.96 12.49
N THR A 150 -6.37 -5.92 13.21
CA THR A 150 -5.48 -4.93 13.83
C THR A 150 -4.47 -5.60 14.76
N ARG A 151 -3.18 -5.39 14.52
CA ARG A 151 -2.07 -5.93 15.34
C ARG A 151 -1.13 -4.85 15.85
N LEU A 152 -1.33 -3.59 15.44
CA LEU A 152 -0.47 -2.44 15.74
C LEU A 152 0.98 -2.62 15.24
N TRP A 153 1.15 -3.25 14.12
CA TRP A 153 2.40 -3.23 13.37
C TRP A 153 2.38 -2.13 12.32
N ILE A 154 3.49 -1.44 12.18
CA ILE A 154 3.64 -0.29 11.29
C ILE A 154 3.21 -0.57 9.85
N ASP A 155 3.41 -1.79 9.36
CA ASP A 155 3.02 -2.26 8.02
C ASP A 155 1.51 -2.15 7.78
N ASP A 156 0.71 -2.36 8.82
CA ASP A 156 -0.75 -2.33 8.76
C ASP A 156 -1.28 -0.98 8.26
N MET A 157 -0.51 0.11 8.47
CA MET A 157 -0.88 1.46 8.01
C MET A 157 -0.89 1.61 6.48
N TYR A 158 -0.35 0.65 5.75
CA TYR A 158 -0.53 0.53 4.30
C TYR A 158 -1.48 -0.63 3.97
N MET A 159 -1.25 -1.79 4.59
CA MET A 159 -1.93 -3.04 4.22
C MET A 159 -3.45 -2.99 4.44
N ILE A 160 -3.91 -2.35 5.50
CA ILE A 160 -5.35 -2.21 5.78
C ILE A 160 -5.98 -1.12 4.90
N PRO A 161 -5.48 0.13 4.90
CA PRO A 161 -6.11 1.21 4.17
C PRO A 161 -6.17 0.99 2.66
N ILE A 162 -5.14 0.41 2.03
CA ILE A 162 -5.10 0.29 0.57
C ILE A 162 -6.30 -0.50 0.02
N LEU A 163 -6.71 -1.57 0.69
CA LEU A 163 -7.86 -2.37 0.28
C LEU A 163 -9.17 -1.59 0.47
N GLN A 164 -9.32 -0.90 1.60
CA GLN A 164 -10.50 -0.09 1.87
C GLN A 164 -10.59 1.12 0.93
N ILE A 165 -9.47 1.75 0.58
CA ILE A 165 -9.42 2.82 -0.43
C ILE A 165 -9.88 2.31 -1.79
N GLU A 166 -9.40 1.15 -2.24
CA GLU A 166 -9.84 0.58 -3.53
C GLU A 166 -11.32 0.18 -3.51
N ALA A 167 -11.83 -0.33 -2.38
CA ALA A 167 -13.26 -0.59 -2.21
C ALA A 167 -14.09 0.72 -2.27
N TYR A 168 -13.65 1.79 -1.63
CA TYR A 168 -14.27 3.11 -1.75
C TYR A 168 -14.24 3.63 -3.19
N LYS A 169 -13.12 3.48 -3.90
CA LYS A 169 -13.01 3.90 -5.32
C LYS A 169 -13.98 3.15 -6.22
N ALA A 170 -14.22 1.87 -5.92
CA ALA A 170 -15.11 1.01 -6.69
C ALA A 170 -16.59 1.25 -6.40
N THR A 171 -16.97 1.51 -5.15
CA THR A 171 -18.38 1.58 -4.69
C THR A 171 -18.89 2.99 -4.45
N LYS A 172 -18.00 3.93 -4.07
CA LYS A 172 -18.32 5.25 -3.53
C LYS A 172 -19.04 5.21 -2.16
N ASP A 173 -19.13 4.06 -1.52
CA ASP A 173 -19.67 3.92 -0.17
C ASP A 173 -18.64 4.42 0.85
N SER A 174 -19.03 5.48 1.60
CA SER A 174 -18.15 6.15 2.54
C SER A 174 -17.63 5.25 3.68
N LYS A 175 -18.36 4.16 3.99
CA LYS A 175 -17.96 3.24 5.05
C LYS A 175 -16.52 2.73 4.88
N TYR A 176 -16.06 2.51 3.62
CA TYR A 176 -14.71 2.02 3.37
C TYR A 176 -13.64 3.08 3.65
N ILE A 177 -13.86 4.30 3.19
CA ILE A 177 -12.89 5.38 3.46
C ILE A 177 -12.88 5.81 4.94
N ASP A 178 -14.05 5.76 5.60
CA ASP A 178 -14.20 6.01 7.03
C ASP A 178 -13.44 4.96 7.87
N ARG A 179 -13.53 3.68 7.48
CA ARG A 179 -12.76 2.57 8.07
C ARG A 179 -11.25 2.81 7.94
N ALA A 180 -10.78 3.12 6.73
CA ALA A 180 -9.37 3.41 6.48
C ALA A 180 -8.87 4.60 7.32
N ALA A 181 -9.63 5.68 7.40
CA ALA A 181 -9.28 6.87 8.17
C ALA A 181 -9.24 6.60 9.67
N LYS A 182 -10.23 5.87 10.19
CA LYS A 182 -10.30 5.51 11.62
C LYS A 182 -9.10 4.65 12.02
N GLU A 183 -8.77 3.65 11.21
CA GLU A 183 -7.62 2.78 11.44
C GLU A 183 -6.31 3.58 11.41
N MET A 184 -6.14 4.45 10.41
CA MET A 184 -4.96 5.31 10.31
C MET A 184 -4.76 6.19 11.55
N VAL A 185 -5.83 6.78 12.09
CA VAL A 185 -5.76 7.61 13.30
C VAL A 185 -5.36 6.80 14.53
N LEU A 186 -5.84 5.56 14.66
CA LEU A 186 -5.41 4.66 15.74
C LEU A 186 -3.88 4.50 15.72
N TYR A 187 -3.32 4.10 14.58
CA TYR A 187 -1.89 3.87 14.46
C TYR A 187 -1.05 5.15 14.61
N LEU A 188 -1.55 6.29 14.14
CA LEU A 188 -0.93 7.59 14.39
C LEU A 188 -0.81 7.91 15.88
N ASN A 189 -1.83 7.55 16.67
CA ASN A 189 -1.83 7.83 18.10
C ASN A 189 -0.95 6.84 18.89
N GLU A 190 -0.91 5.59 18.46
CA GLU A 190 -0.17 4.53 19.16
C GLU A 190 1.33 4.51 18.80
N LEU A 191 1.69 4.74 17.54
CA LEU A 191 3.03 4.49 17.04
C LEU A 191 3.85 5.74 16.70
N GLN A 192 3.22 6.88 16.31
CA GLN A 192 3.98 8.08 15.97
C GLN A 192 4.66 8.68 17.22
N ARG A 193 5.93 9.02 17.09
CA ARG A 193 6.73 9.59 18.18
C ARG A 193 6.91 11.11 18.02
N PRO A 194 7.35 11.82 19.06
CA PRO A 194 7.53 13.28 19.00
C PRO A 194 8.47 13.76 17.89
N ASN A 195 9.43 12.93 17.48
CA ASN A 195 10.31 13.21 16.33
C ASN A 195 9.61 12.98 14.95
N GLY A 196 8.34 12.62 14.92
CA GLY A 196 7.56 12.40 13.70
C GLY A 196 7.68 11.01 13.09
N LEU A 197 8.68 10.22 13.47
CA LEU A 197 8.86 8.83 13.02
C LEU A 197 7.97 7.87 13.80
N PHE A 198 7.87 6.64 13.32
CA PHE A 198 7.02 5.62 13.90
C PHE A 198 7.84 4.43 14.39
N TYR A 199 7.51 3.95 15.57
CA TYR A 199 7.99 2.65 16.06
C TYR A 199 7.39 1.52 15.24
N HIS A 200 8.10 0.40 15.14
CA HIS A 200 7.61 -0.79 14.43
C HIS A 200 6.32 -1.36 15.06
N ALA A 201 6.28 -1.42 16.39
CA ALA A 201 5.12 -1.79 17.19
C ALA A 201 5.23 -1.11 18.57
N PRO A 202 4.19 -1.13 19.43
CA PRO A 202 4.25 -0.49 20.74
C PRO A 202 5.37 -1.00 21.63
N ASP A 203 5.71 -2.28 21.51
CA ASP A 203 6.77 -3.00 22.26
C ASP A 203 8.07 -3.17 21.46
N VAL A 204 8.16 -2.60 20.26
CA VAL A 204 9.35 -2.66 19.38
C VAL A 204 9.79 -1.23 19.02
N PRO A 205 10.57 -0.56 19.91
CA PRO A 205 10.89 0.86 19.82
C PRO A 205 12.01 1.18 18.84
N PHE A 206 11.90 0.71 17.58
CA PHE A 206 12.85 0.94 16.52
C PHE A 206 12.19 1.65 15.34
N TYR A 207 12.87 2.64 14.75
CA TYR A 207 12.43 3.36 13.57
C TYR A 207 12.86 2.64 12.29
N TRP A 208 12.23 1.52 12.00
CA TRP A 208 12.52 0.70 10.83
C TRP A 208 12.20 1.41 9.51
N GLY A 209 13.19 1.54 8.61
CA GLY A 209 13.11 2.33 7.38
C GLY A 209 11.99 1.88 6.45
N ARG A 210 11.92 0.60 6.09
CA ARG A 210 10.84 0.08 5.22
C ARG A 210 9.46 0.25 5.86
N GLY A 211 9.34 0.03 7.16
CA GLY A 211 8.08 0.23 7.88
C GLY A 211 7.62 1.68 7.82
N ASN A 212 8.53 2.64 8.04
CA ASN A 212 8.22 4.06 7.89
C ASN A 212 7.89 4.42 6.43
N GLY A 213 8.48 3.77 5.44
CA GLY A 213 8.09 3.88 4.03
C GLY A 213 6.64 3.43 3.78
N TRP A 214 6.21 2.31 4.39
CA TRP A 214 4.81 1.86 4.30
C TRP A 214 3.81 2.88 4.81
N ILE A 215 4.10 3.51 5.96
CA ILE A 215 3.25 4.57 6.53
C ILE A 215 3.21 5.80 5.62
N ALA A 216 4.36 6.25 5.14
CA ALA A 216 4.43 7.40 4.24
C ALA A 216 3.54 7.18 3.01
N ALA A 217 3.67 6.01 2.36
CA ALA A 217 2.85 5.62 1.22
C ALA A 217 1.36 5.49 1.60
N GLY A 218 1.05 4.85 2.74
CA GLY A 218 -0.33 4.65 3.20
C GLY A 218 -1.06 5.96 3.50
N MET A 219 -0.41 6.89 4.19
CA MET A 219 -0.99 8.22 4.45
C MET A 219 -1.14 9.04 3.16
N ALA A 220 -0.14 9.00 2.26
CA ALA A 220 -0.21 9.70 0.98
C ALA A 220 -1.38 9.20 0.13
N GLU A 221 -1.53 7.88 -0.01
CA GLU A 221 -2.62 7.26 -0.76
C GLU A 221 -3.98 7.60 -0.13
N LEU A 222 -4.12 7.46 1.19
CA LEU A 222 -5.36 7.79 1.88
C LEU A 222 -5.75 9.27 1.69
N LEU A 223 -4.82 10.19 1.84
CA LEU A 223 -5.07 11.63 1.70
C LEU A 223 -5.50 12.05 0.29
N GLN A 224 -5.17 11.28 -0.74
CA GLN A 224 -5.66 11.54 -2.11
C GLN A 224 -7.18 11.34 -2.22
N TYR A 225 -7.74 10.34 -1.52
CA TYR A 225 -9.13 9.93 -1.67
C TYR A 225 -10.02 10.34 -0.49
N LEU A 226 -9.43 10.64 0.67
CA LEU A 226 -10.15 11.08 1.86
C LEU A 226 -10.79 12.46 1.59
N PRO A 227 -12.12 12.61 1.74
CA PRO A 227 -12.79 13.87 1.49
C PRO A 227 -12.16 15.03 2.25
N LYS A 228 -12.07 16.21 1.63
CA LYS A 228 -11.45 17.41 2.26
C LYS A 228 -12.07 17.79 3.61
N LYS A 229 -13.38 17.54 3.79
CA LYS A 229 -14.14 17.83 5.02
C LYS A 229 -14.23 16.64 5.98
N HIS A 230 -13.55 15.52 5.71
CA HIS A 230 -13.57 14.37 6.61
C HIS A 230 -12.95 14.73 7.96
N LYS A 231 -13.62 14.33 9.04
CA LYS A 231 -13.25 14.70 10.43
C LYS A 231 -11.82 14.34 10.81
N ASP A 232 -11.33 13.20 10.32
CA ASP A 232 -9.99 12.67 10.66
C ASP A 232 -8.88 13.20 9.73
N ARG A 233 -9.24 13.89 8.65
CA ARG A 233 -8.26 14.42 7.68
C ARG A 233 -7.23 15.37 8.30
N PRO A 234 -7.59 16.31 9.20
CA PRO A 234 -6.58 17.20 9.80
C PRO A 234 -5.53 16.43 10.60
N ARG A 235 -5.93 15.40 11.38
CA ARG A 235 -5.00 14.58 12.17
C ARG A 235 -4.06 13.77 11.26
N ILE A 236 -4.60 13.17 10.20
CA ILE A 236 -3.81 12.36 9.25
C ILE A 236 -2.83 13.26 8.48
N LEU A 237 -3.28 14.42 8.00
CA LEU A 237 -2.43 15.38 7.30
C LEU A 237 -1.31 15.90 8.20
N GLN A 238 -1.62 16.24 9.45
CA GLN A 238 -0.63 16.68 10.43
C GLN A 238 0.42 15.58 10.66
N GLY A 239 -0.01 14.34 10.88
CA GLY A 239 0.88 13.19 11.07
C GLY A 239 1.79 12.97 9.87
N TYR A 240 1.24 13.05 8.67
CA TYR A 240 1.98 12.93 7.41
C TYR A 240 3.05 14.03 7.26
N LEU A 241 2.68 15.30 7.43
CA LEU A 241 3.61 16.41 7.28
C LEU A 241 4.74 16.37 8.30
N THR A 242 4.41 16.04 9.55
CA THR A 242 5.41 15.88 10.63
C THR A 242 6.40 14.77 10.27
N MET A 243 5.91 13.63 9.79
CA MET A 243 6.74 12.52 9.36
C MET A 243 7.64 12.88 8.18
N MET A 244 7.09 13.52 7.13
CA MET A 244 7.86 13.87 5.94
C MET A 244 8.97 14.88 6.23
N ASN A 245 8.73 15.84 7.14
CA ASN A 245 9.79 16.75 7.60
C ASN A 245 10.91 15.99 8.33
N SER A 246 10.53 15.06 9.20
CA SER A 246 11.52 14.24 9.92
C SER A 246 12.32 13.35 8.97
N LEU A 247 11.66 12.66 8.05
CA LEU A 247 12.35 11.81 7.06
C LEU A 247 13.36 12.59 6.23
N LYS A 248 13.06 13.85 5.87
CA LYS A 248 13.99 14.71 5.15
C LYS A 248 15.29 14.92 5.94
N ASP A 249 15.21 15.10 7.25
CA ASP A 249 16.39 15.36 8.10
C ASP A 249 17.27 14.11 8.27
N PHE A 250 16.69 12.90 8.13
CA PHE A 250 17.42 11.64 8.21
C PHE A 250 17.87 11.08 6.85
N GLN A 251 17.58 11.77 5.76
CA GLN A 251 18.04 11.35 4.43
C GLN A 251 19.54 11.55 4.29
N ASN A 252 20.28 10.50 3.92
CA ASN A 252 21.73 10.62 3.75
C ASN A 252 22.10 11.37 2.45
N SER A 253 23.39 11.65 2.26
CA SER A 253 23.92 12.42 1.11
C SER A 253 23.65 11.77 -0.26
N ARG A 254 23.29 10.47 -0.30
CA ARG A 254 22.89 9.75 -1.52
C ARG A 254 21.38 9.76 -1.76
N GLY A 255 20.59 10.43 -0.89
CA GLY A 255 19.14 10.48 -0.97
C GLY A 255 18.44 9.21 -0.47
N ILE A 256 19.12 8.38 0.32
CA ILE A 256 18.64 7.09 0.81
C ILE A 256 18.47 7.13 2.33
N TRP A 257 17.52 6.37 2.88
CA TRP A 257 17.37 6.16 4.32
C TRP A 257 18.01 4.85 4.76
N ASN A 258 18.40 4.78 6.02
CA ASN A 258 18.99 3.59 6.62
C ASN A 258 17.91 2.59 7.06
N GLN A 259 18.30 1.32 7.27
CA GLN A 259 17.45 0.25 7.80
C GLN A 259 16.82 0.65 9.15
N LEU A 260 17.58 1.26 10.04
CA LEU A 260 17.10 2.01 11.20
C LEU A 260 17.35 3.49 10.92
N ILE A 261 16.28 4.28 10.79
CA ILE A 261 16.35 5.63 10.24
C ILE A 261 17.25 6.54 11.06
N ASP A 262 17.21 6.42 12.38
CA ASP A 262 17.94 7.22 13.35
C ASP A 262 19.36 6.69 13.68
N GLN A 263 19.80 5.61 13.02
CA GLN A 263 21.08 4.98 13.24
C GLN A 263 22.00 5.20 12.03
N PRO A 264 22.94 6.16 12.09
CA PRO A 264 23.78 6.54 10.94
C PRO A 264 24.71 5.43 10.47
N ASP A 265 25.10 4.52 11.37
CA ASP A 265 26.01 3.40 11.07
C ASP A 265 25.26 2.17 10.51
N CYS A 266 23.95 2.22 10.44
CA CYS A 266 23.15 1.15 9.85
C CYS A 266 23.24 1.21 8.31
N TRP A 267 23.10 0.05 7.65
CA TRP A 267 23.17 0.03 6.18
C TRP A 267 22.02 0.79 5.52
N ALA A 268 22.30 1.34 4.33
CA ALA A 268 21.29 1.99 3.50
C ALA A 268 20.24 0.98 3.01
N GLU A 269 18.97 1.31 3.22
CA GLU A 269 17.84 0.41 2.95
C GLU A 269 17.14 0.83 1.66
N THR A 270 17.12 -0.06 0.67
CA THR A 270 16.60 0.25 -0.67
C THR A 270 15.08 0.29 -0.72
N SER A 271 14.41 -0.68 -0.08
CA SER A 271 12.95 -0.83 -0.24
C SER A 271 12.14 0.27 0.45
N GLY A 272 12.65 0.82 1.55
CA GLY A 272 12.04 1.98 2.21
C GLY A 272 12.39 3.32 1.58
N SER A 273 13.41 3.32 0.70
CA SER A 273 13.88 4.52 -0.01
C SER A 273 13.31 4.66 -1.41
N ALA A 274 12.77 3.58 -1.99
CA ALA A 274 12.16 3.56 -3.31
C ALA A 274 10.69 3.98 -3.28
#